data_44f29908b6cd73a7fd310398ebb22924
#
_entry.id   44f29908b6cd73a7fd310398ebb22924
#
_cell.length_a   1.000
_cell.length_b   1.000
_cell.length_c   1.000
_cell.angle_alpha   90.00
_cell.angle_beta   90.00
_cell.angle_gamma   90.00
#
_symmetry.space_group_name_H-M   'P 1'
#
loop_
_entity.id
_entity.type
_entity.pdbx_description
1 polymer ?
#
loop_
_entity_poly.entity_id
_entity_poly.type
_entity_poly.pdbx_seq_one_letter_code
_entity_poly.pdbx_strand_id
1 'polypeptide(L)'
;MTDTLDLSVTVARRLADESVIWLTTVDAKSTPVPTPVWFLWRDGSFLLFSQPGTRKLANITADPRVALNLNSDAHGGDVAVFTGHAVLDADVPDDDWNRYVEKYEQQMASLDYTPARFRDDYSVPVRVIPVRVRQW
;
A
#
# COMPACT_ATOMS: atom_id res chain seq x y z
N MET A 1 -16.32 -17.40 -5.24
CA MET A 1 -16.89 -16.22 -4.60
C MET A 1 -15.76 -15.39 -4.01
N THR A 2 -15.73 -14.15 -4.33
CA THR A 2 -14.72 -13.26 -3.79
C THR A 2 -15.24 -12.69 -2.47
N ASP A 3 -14.53 -12.94 -1.39
CA ASP A 3 -14.87 -12.33 -0.11
C ASP A 3 -14.56 -10.84 -0.18
N THR A 4 -15.57 -10.02 0.06
CA THR A 4 -15.40 -8.58 0.15
C THR A 4 -15.20 -8.22 1.61
N LEU A 5 -14.15 -7.46 1.90
CA LEU A 5 -13.92 -6.97 3.24
C LEU A 5 -14.99 -5.94 3.63
N ASP A 6 -15.57 -6.12 4.81
CA ASP A 6 -16.52 -5.15 5.36
C ASP A 6 -15.76 -4.05 6.08
N LEU A 7 -15.58 -2.91 5.39
CA LEU A 7 -14.94 -1.75 5.98
C LEU A 7 -15.96 -0.84 6.64
N SER A 8 -15.64 -0.35 7.83
CA SER A 8 -16.42 0.73 8.41
C SER A 8 -16.32 1.99 7.54
N VAL A 9 -17.30 2.88 7.65
CA VAL A 9 -17.29 4.17 6.93
C VAL A 9 -16.03 4.97 7.30
N THR A 10 -15.63 4.94 8.56
CA THR A 10 -14.42 5.63 9.02
C THR A 10 -13.16 5.08 8.38
N VAL A 11 -13.00 3.76 8.32
CA VAL A 11 -11.81 3.14 7.70
C VAL A 11 -11.81 3.40 6.20
N ALA A 12 -12.94 3.27 5.52
CA ALA A 12 -13.02 3.55 4.08
C ALA A 12 -12.58 5.00 3.76
N ARG A 13 -13.02 5.97 4.57
CA ARG A 13 -12.63 7.37 4.40
C ARG A 13 -11.14 7.56 4.65
N ARG A 14 -10.59 6.94 5.69
CA ARG A 14 -9.17 7.04 6.02
C ARG A 14 -8.28 6.46 4.92
N LEU A 15 -8.70 5.37 4.30
CA LEU A 15 -7.97 4.79 3.15
C LEU A 15 -7.95 5.73 1.94
N ALA A 16 -8.98 6.57 1.77
CA ALA A 16 -9.00 7.56 0.71
C ALA A 16 -8.13 8.79 1.05
N ASP A 17 -8.10 9.20 2.32
CA ASP A 17 -7.55 10.49 2.73
C ASP A 17 -6.11 10.40 3.26
N GLU A 18 -5.72 9.32 3.93
CA GLU A 18 -4.40 9.23 4.54
C GLU A 18 -3.33 8.95 3.48
N SER A 19 -2.19 9.62 3.63
CA SER A 19 -1.09 9.57 2.66
C SER A 19 -0.13 8.41 2.88
N VAL A 20 -0.09 7.84 4.08
CA VAL A 20 0.90 6.83 4.46
C VAL A 20 0.21 5.65 5.11
N ILE A 21 0.63 4.47 4.70
CA ILE A 21 0.28 3.21 5.35
C ILE A 21 1.57 2.44 5.64
N TRP A 22 1.60 1.69 6.72
CA TRP A 22 2.75 0.85 7.06
C TRP A 22 2.58 -0.50 6.38
N LEU A 23 3.60 -0.87 5.59
CA LEU A 23 3.68 -2.20 4.96
C LEU A 23 4.69 -3.03 5.74
N THR A 24 4.27 -4.17 6.24
CA THR A 24 5.14 -5.14 6.90
C THR A 24 5.34 -6.34 5.99
N THR A 25 6.60 -6.56 5.62
CA THR A 25 7.04 -7.75 4.89
C THR A 25 7.83 -8.66 5.83
N VAL A 26 8.16 -9.86 5.38
CA VAL A 26 8.90 -10.84 6.18
C VAL A 26 10.21 -11.15 5.48
N ASP A 27 11.33 -11.01 6.18
CA ASP A 27 12.65 -11.30 5.61
C ASP A 27 12.94 -12.81 5.59
N ALA A 28 14.14 -13.18 5.09
CA ALA A 28 14.54 -14.58 4.95
C ALA A 28 14.63 -15.33 6.29
N LYS A 29 14.73 -14.60 7.40
CA LYS A 29 14.78 -15.16 8.76
C LYS A 29 13.42 -15.12 9.45
N SER A 30 12.36 -14.85 8.70
CA SER A 30 10.99 -14.67 9.21
C SER A 30 10.83 -13.49 10.16
N THR A 31 11.72 -12.49 10.05
CA THR A 31 11.60 -11.26 10.84
C THR A 31 10.66 -10.29 10.14
N PRO A 32 9.64 -9.77 10.83
CA PRO A 32 8.76 -8.74 10.26
C PRO A 32 9.51 -7.42 10.08
N VAL A 33 9.36 -6.79 8.92
CA VAL A 33 10.04 -5.55 8.56
C VAL A 33 9.00 -4.51 8.14
N PRO A 34 8.58 -3.59 9.03
CA PRO A 34 7.63 -2.54 8.68
C PRO A 34 8.30 -1.38 7.97
N THR A 35 7.60 -0.82 6.98
CA THR A 35 8.07 0.33 6.20
C THR A 35 6.87 1.21 5.85
N PRO A 36 6.94 2.55 6.05
CA PRO A 36 5.88 3.43 5.61
C PRO A 36 5.93 3.61 4.10
N VAL A 37 4.78 3.56 3.46
CA VAL A 37 4.66 3.65 1.99
C VAL A 37 3.46 4.52 1.60
N TRP A 38 3.51 5.08 0.38
CA TRP A 38 2.36 5.68 -0.26
C TRP A 38 1.49 4.59 -0.86
N PHE A 39 0.19 4.83 -0.97
CA PHE A 39 -0.73 3.81 -1.44
C PHE A 39 -1.98 4.41 -2.08
N LEU A 40 -2.57 3.65 -2.99
CA LEU A 40 -3.92 3.88 -3.49
C LEU A 40 -4.80 2.70 -3.11
N TRP A 41 -5.87 2.96 -2.38
CA TRP A 41 -6.91 1.98 -2.13
C TRP A 41 -7.97 2.10 -3.22
N ARG A 42 -8.19 1.02 -3.96
CA ARG A 42 -9.18 1.01 -5.03
C ARG A 42 -9.61 -0.40 -5.35
N ASP A 43 -10.90 -0.59 -5.55
CA ASP A 43 -11.48 -1.88 -5.96
C ASP A 43 -11.06 -3.05 -5.05
N GLY A 44 -10.98 -2.80 -3.76
CA GLY A 44 -10.71 -3.83 -2.77
C GLY A 44 -9.24 -4.24 -2.66
N SER A 45 -8.32 -3.48 -3.22
CA SER A 45 -6.88 -3.75 -3.12
C SER A 45 -6.07 -2.47 -2.95
N PHE A 46 -4.80 -2.65 -2.54
CA PHE A 46 -3.84 -1.55 -2.42
C PHE A 46 -2.88 -1.58 -3.60
N LEU A 47 -2.63 -0.42 -4.18
CA LEU A 47 -1.61 -0.25 -5.21
C LEU A 47 -0.47 0.59 -4.66
N LEU A 48 0.74 0.06 -4.77
CA LEU A 48 1.98 0.71 -4.33
C LEU A 48 2.96 0.74 -5.48
N PHE A 49 3.94 1.65 -5.39
CA PHE A 49 5.06 1.68 -6.33
C PHE A 49 6.37 1.65 -5.56
N SER A 50 7.31 0.86 -6.02
CA SER A 50 8.62 0.72 -5.41
C SER A 50 9.73 0.98 -6.41
N GLN A 51 10.84 1.51 -5.92
CA GLN A 51 12.08 1.47 -6.67
C GLN A 51 12.51 0.01 -6.84
N PRO A 52 13.18 -0.33 -7.95
CA PRO A 52 13.67 -1.70 -8.15
C PRO A 52 14.79 -2.04 -7.15
N GLY A 53 14.94 -3.31 -6.84
CA GLY A 53 16.04 -3.79 -6.02
C GLY A 53 15.94 -3.49 -4.52
N THR A 54 14.77 -3.09 -4.02
CA THR A 54 14.61 -2.83 -2.59
C THR A 54 14.44 -4.11 -1.78
N ARG A 55 14.71 -4.02 -0.48
CA ARG A 55 14.55 -5.15 0.43
C ARG A 55 13.10 -5.64 0.48
N LYS A 56 12.13 -4.74 0.47
CA LYS A 56 10.72 -5.16 0.50
C LYS A 56 10.33 -6.00 -0.71
N LEU A 57 10.88 -5.71 -1.90
CA LEU A 57 10.63 -6.53 -3.08
C LEU A 57 11.26 -7.91 -2.97
N ALA A 58 12.49 -7.99 -2.44
CA ALA A 58 13.14 -9.28 -2.19
C ALA A 58 12.35 -10.10 -1.16
N ASN A 59 11.87 -9.46 -0.10
CA ASN A 59 11.07 -10.12 0.92
C ASN A 59 9.77 -10.67 0.33
N ILE A 60 9.06 -9.88 -0.47
CA ILE A 60 7.80 -10.29 -1.10
C ILE A 60 8.03 -11.43 -2.08
N THR A 61 9.13 -11.41 -2.82
CA THR A 61 9.48 -12.50 -3.74
C THR A 61 9.63 -13.83 -3.01
N ALA A 62 10.27 -13.80 -1.83
CA ALA A 62 10.48 -15.01 -1.02
C ALA A 62 9.23 -15.42 -0.25
N ASP A 63 8.46 -14.45 0.27
CA ASP A 63 7.23 -14.70 1.03
C ASP A 63 6.23 -13.58 0.72
N PRO A 64 5.18 -13.86 -0.04
CA PRO A 64 4.23 -12.83 -0.47
C PRO A 64 3.26 -12.38 0.63
N ARG A 65 3.24 -13.02 1.79
CA ARG A 65 2.36 -12.61 2.89
C ARG A 65 2.82 -11.28 3.46
N VAL A 66 1.87 -10.37 3.61
CA VAL A 66 2.13 -9.02 4.11
C VAL A 66 1.04 -8.57 5.07
N ALA A 67 1.35 -7.55 5.85
CA ALA A 67 0.37 -6.81 6.62
C ALA A 67 0.46 -5.32 6.28
N LEU A 68 -0.66 -4.64 6.34
CA LEU A 68 -0.73 -3.19 6.18
C LEU A 68 -1.49 -2.61 7.36
N ASN A 69 -1.03 -1.48 7.89
CA ASN A 69 -1.79 -0.78 8.92
C ASN A 69 -1.69 0.72 8.78
N LEU A 70 -2.81 1.40 9.04
CA LEU A 70 -2.84 2.85 9.19
C LEU A 70 -2.32 3.21 10.59
N ASN A 71 -1.87 4.46 10.75
CA ASN A 71 -1.51 4.96 12.07
C ASN A 71 -2.76 4.98 12.97
N SER A 72 -2.59 4.60 14.22
CA SER A 72 -3.64 4.74 15.22
C SER A 72 -3.73 6.19 15.70
N ASP A 73 -4.76 6.49 16.51
CA ASP A 73 -4.76 7.74 17.27
C ASP A 73 -3.74 7.64 18.43
N ALA A 74 -3.60 8.73 19.20
CA ALA A 74 -2.60 8.81 20.28
C ALA A 74 -2.83 7.80 21.41
N HIS A 75 -4.01 7.20 21.47
CA HIS A 75 -4.41 6.27 22.53
C HIS A 75 -4.55 4.82 22.05
N GLY A 76 -4.15 4.55 20.80
CA GLY A 76 -4.29 3.21 20.22
C GLY A 76 -5.68 2.90 19.69
N GLY A 77 -6.52 3.92 19.51
CA GLY A 77 -7.81 3.80 18.83
C GLY A 77 -7.71 4.08 17.34
N ASP A 78 -8.82 4.06 16.64
CA ASP A 78 -8.91 4.24 15.19
C ASP A 78 -7.98 3.25 14.45
N VAL A 79 -8.10 1.98 14.79
CA VAL A 79 -7.22 0.93 14.28
C VAL A 79 -7.75 0.38 12.96
N ALA A 80 -6.87 0.23 11.98
CA ALA A 80 -7.13 -0.50 10.75
C ALA A 80 -5.89 -1.30 10.37
N VAL A 81 -5.99 -2.63 10.44
CA VAL A 81 -4.91 -3.57 10.11
C VAL A 81 -5.44 -4.57 9.09
N PHE A 82 -4.71 -4.69 8.00
CA PHE A 82 -5.04 -5.63 6.91
C PHE A 82 -3.96 -6.70 6.84
N THR A 83 -4.36 -7.94 6.60
CA THR A 83 -3.43 -9.01 6.25
C THR A 83 -3.85 -9.59 4.92
N GLY A 84 -2.86 -9.98 4.12
CA GLY A 84 -3.09 -10.52 2.79
C GLY A 84 -1.79 -10.89 2.11
N HIS A 85 -1.77 -10.78 0.81
CA HIS A 85 -0.57 -11.10 0.03
C HIS A 85 -0.31 -10.06 -1.04
N ALA A 86 0.96 -9.91 -1.40
CA ALA A 86 1.43 -8.96 -2.40
C ALA A 86 1.74 -9.66 -3.71
N VAL A 87 1.44 -8.98 -4.82
CA VAL A 87 1.75 -9.40 -6.18
C VAL A 87 2.68 -8.35 -6.79
N LEU A 88 3.85 -8.76 -7.25
CA LEU A 88 4.82 -7.88 -7.91
C LEU A 88 4.51 -7.75 -9.39
N ASP A 89 4.95 -6.64 -9.98
CA ASP A 89 4.76 -6.32 -11.40
C ASP A 89 3.29 -6.41 -11.83
N ALA A 90 2.42 -5.96 -10.94
CA ALA A 90 0.97 -5.98 -11.16
C ALA A 90 0.58 -5.03 -12.29
N ASP A 91 -0.52 -5.33 -12.97
CA ASP A 91 -1.09 -4.43 -13.95
C ASP A 91 -1.52 -3.13 -13.28
N VAL A 92 -1.26 -2.01 -13.96
CA VAL A 92 -1.70 -0.68 -13.53
C VAL A 92 -2.60 -0.11 -14.62
N PRO A 93 -3.93 -0.24 -14.48
CA PRO A 93 -4.84 0.44 -15.39
C PRO A 93 -4.61 1.95 -15.37
N ASP A 94 -4.80 2.61 -16.51
CA ASP A 94 -4.61 4.06 -16.61
C ASP A 94 -5.41 4.83 -15.56
N ASP A 95 -6.62 4.38 -15.27
CA ASP A 95 -7.47 5.01 -14.28
C ASP A 95 -6.90 4.91 -12.86
N ASP A 96 -6.28 3.79 -12.51
CA ASP A 96 -5.59 3.63 -11.23
C ASP A 96 -4.39 4.57 -11.13
N TRP A 97 -3.60 4.68 -12.19
CA TRP A 97 -2.47 5.62 -12.21
C TRP A 97 -2.95 7.06 -12.09
N ASN A 98 -4.01 7.44 -12.81
CA ASN A 98 -4.57 8.79 -12.72
C ASN A 98 -5.04 9.11 -11.30
N ARG A 99 -5.68 8.17 -10.63
CA ARG A 99 -6.11 8.31 -9.23
C ARG A 99 -4.93 8.43 -8.27
N TYR A 100 -3.88 7.66 -8.51
CA TYR A 100 -2.66 7.75 -7.71
C TYR A 100 -2.01 9.13 -7.85
N VAL A 101 -1.93 9.66 -9.06
CA VAL A 101 -1.41 11.00 -9.32
C VAL A 101 -2.27 12.07 -8.64
N GLU A 102 -3.59 12.00 -8.77
CA GLU A 102 -4.49 12.94 -8.09
C GLU A 102 -4.22 12.98 -6.59
N LYS A 103 -3.98 11.84 -5.98
CA LYS A 103 -3.72 11.75 -4.55
C LYS A 103 -2.37 12.33 -4.15
N TYR A 104 -1.34 12.16 -4.96
CA TYR A 104 0.05 12.43 -4.56
C TYR A 104 0.77 13.52 -5.36
N GLU A 105 0.14 14.17 -6.32
CA GLU A 105 0.86 15.13 -7.19
C GLU A 105 1.50 16.28 -6.40
N GLN A 106 0.89 16.74 -5.32
CA GLN A 106 1.47 17.80 -4.50
C GLN A 106 2.71 17.30 -3.76
N GLN A 107 2.66 16.11 -3.20
CA GLN A 107 3.81 15.50 -2.53
C GLN A 107 4.93 15.19 -3.52
N MET A 108 4.59 14.72 -4.74
CA MET A 108 5.58 14.54 -5.80
C MET A 108 6.27 15.86 -6.14
N ALA A 109 5.51 16.93 -6.34
CA ALA A 109 6.06 18.25 -6.65
C ALA A 109 6.97 18.77 -5.54
N SER A 110 6.61 18.55 -4.28
CA SER A 110 7.43 18.96 -3.13
C SER A 110 8.76 18.22 -3.06
N LEU A 111 8.87 17.07 -3.70
CA LEU A 111 10.10 16.27 -3.79
C LEU A 111 10.78 16.44 -5.16
N ASP A 112 10.40 17.45 -5.93
CA ASP A 112 10.92 17.73 -7.27
C ASP A 112 10.66 16.61 -8.27
N TYR A 113 9.56 15.86 -8.09
CA TYR A 113 9.13 14.87 -9.06
C TYR A 113 7.98 15.38 -9.93
N THR A 114 8.09 15.12 -11.23
CA THR A 114 6.90 15.05 -12.09
C THR A 114 6.29 13.64 -11.96
N PRO A 115 4.99 13.46 -12.24
CA PRO A 115 4.42 12.13 -12.24
C PRO A 115 5.18 11.12 -13.12
N ALA A 116 5.62 11.56 -14.31
CA ALA A 116 6.37 10.69 -15.23
C ALA A 116 7.72 10.26 -14.63
N ARG A 117 8.47 11.17 -14.02
CA ARG A 117 9.75 10.84 -13.39
C ARG A 117 9.55 9.94 -12.17
N PHE A 118 8.52 10.20 -11.39
CA PHE A 118 8.18 9.33 -10.26
C PHE A 118 7.93 7.90 -10.75
N ARG A 119 7.15 7.76 -11.81
CA ARG A 119 6.83 6.44 -12.38
C ARG A 119 8.05 5.73 -12.94
N ASP A 120 9.02 6.48 -13.47
CA ASP A 120 10.29 5.93 -13.96
C ASP A 120 11.18 5.43 -12.82
N ASP A 121 11.26 6.18 -11.72
CA ASP A 121 12.09 5.82 -10.57
C ASP A 121 11.44 4.74 -9.71
N TYR A 122 10.15 4.85 -9.48
CA TYR A 122 9.34 3.87 -8.73
C TYR A 122 8.62 2.96 -9.71
N SER A 123 9.42 2.18 -10.42
CA SER A 123 8.98 1.47 -11.63
C SER A 123 8.30 0.14 -11.35
N VAL A 124 8.35 -0.36 -10.12
CA VAL A 124 7.78 -1.67 -9.78
C VAL A 124 6.43 -1.50 -9.09
N PRO A 125 5.33 -1.79 -9.79
CA PRO A 125 4.00 -1.77 -9.16
C PRO A 125 3.82 -3.00 -8.29
N VAL A 126 3.25 -2.79 -7.10
CA VAL A 126 2.93 -3.84 -6.15
C VAL A 126 1.45 -3.74 -5.83
N ARG A 127 0.72 -4.84 -5.99
CA ARG A 127 -0.68 -4.92 -5.60
C ARG A 127 -0.80 -5.78 -4.35
N VAL A 128 -1.40 -5.24 -3.31
CA VAL A 128 -1.68 -6.02 -2.10
C VAL A 128 -3.17 -6.36 -2.08
N ILE A 129 -3.45 -7.66 -1.99
CA ILE A 129 -4.79 -8.21 -1.95
C ILE A 129 -5.09 -8.58 -0.50
N PRO A 130 -5.89 -7.78 0.22
CA PRO A 130 -6.21 -8.07 1.60
C PRO A 130 -7.18 -9.23 1.71
N VAL A 131 -6.99 -10.06 2.73
CA VAL A 131 -7.85 -11.21 3.05
C VAL A 131 -8.66 -10.94 4.31
N ARG A 132 -8.08 -10.22 5.26
CA ARG A 132 -8.72 -9.90 6.53
C ARG A 132 -8.48 -8.45 6.92
N VAL A 133 -9.44 -7.88 7.65
CA VAL A 133 -9.31 -6.57 8.27
C VAL A 133 -9.63 -6.66 9.76
N ARG A 134 -8.80 -6.01 10.57
CA ARG A 134 -9.09 -5.75 11.98
C ARG A 134 -9.27 -4.24 12.11
N GLN A 135 -10.39 -3.83 12.66
CA GLN A 135 -10.73 -2.40 12.72
C GLN A 135 -11.56 -2.12 13.98
N TRP A 136 -11.29 -1.00 14.65
CA TRP A 136 -12.08 -0.52 15.76
C TRP A 136 -11.82 0.96 16.09
#